data_48032ebffaae973056f232f764700203
#
_entry.id   48032ebffaae973056f232f764700203
#
_cell.length_a   1.000
_cell.length_b   1.000
_cell.length_c   1.000
_cell.angle_alpha   90.00
_cell.angle_beta   90.00
_cell.angle_gamma   90.00
#
_symmetry.space_group_name_H-M   'P 1'
#
loop_
_entity.id
_entity.type
_entity.pdbx_description
1 polymer ?
#
loop_
_entity_poly.entity_id
_entity_poly.type
_entity_poly.pdbx_seq_one_letter_code
_entity_poly.pdbx_strand_id
1 'polypeptide(L)'
;MRTVLFCLAAAALVAGADTNVAKSAASAPAVQKMDEVYGAKIREYTTEPFFLTELVDHLPASDTVPSPDKVIGYVVGTPDKLTYTKDIYRYLRELEKASKRVKIFSIGKSEEGRDTLIVAISDEANIARLDHYREITAKLADPRVTPKAEAAKLIDEGLPFYWATGAIHSPETGSPEMLMELAYRLAVEDSPVIQNIRKNSIVLITPVSEVDGWGAVSKFVQ
;
A
#
# COMPACT_ATOMS: atom_id res chain seq x y z
N MET A 1 -53.59 59.93 -29.44
CA MET A 1 -53.00 59.94 -30.81
C MET A 1 -52.21 58.67 -30.98
N ARG A 2 -52.60 57.84 -31.96
CA ARG A 2 -52.01 56.59 -32.32
C ARG A 2 -50.75 56.82 -33.09
N THR A 3 -49.67 56.05 -32.84
CA THR A 3 -48.68 55.79 -33.85
C THR A 3 -48.17 54.34 -33.67
N VAL A 4 -48.51 53.55 -34.71
CA VAL A 4 -48.09 52.17 -34.91
C VAL A 4 -46.76 52.22 -35.62
N LEU A 5 -45.77 51.50 -35.11
CA LEU A 5 -44.50 51.26 -35.83
C LEU A 5 -44.32 49.78 -36.06
N PHE A 6 -44.25 49.42 -37.35
CA PHE A 6 -43.94 48.10 -37.91
C PHE A 6 -42.46 47.83 -37.69
N CYS A 7 -42.11 46.66 -37.13
CA CYS A 7 -40.77 46.12 -37.24
C CYS A 7 -40.75 44.83 -38.08
N LEU A 8 -40.00 44.91 -39.16
CA LEU A 8 -39.69 43.76 -40.04
C LEU A 8 -38.92 42.67 -39.30
N ALA A 9 -39.35 41.45 -39.43
CA ALA A 9 -38.62 40.28 -39.03
C ALA A 9 -37.60 39.89 -40.11
N ALA A 10 -36.33 39.92 -39.79
CA ALA A 10 -35.29 39.33 -40.59
C ALA A 10 -34.99 37.92 -40.02
N ALA A 11 -35.35 36.90 -40.79
CA ALA A 11 -35.00 35.53 -40.46
C ALA A 11 -33.55 35.24 -40.91
N ALA A 12 -32.64 35.07 -39.97
CA ALA A 12 -31.31 34.57 -40.25
C ALA A 12 -31.31 33.02 -40.09
N LEU A 13 -31.10 32.33 -41.20
CA LEU A 13 -30.77 30.90 -41.19
C LEU A 13 -29.38 30.71 -40.57
N VAL A 14 -29.33 30.13 -39.38
CA VAL A 14 -28.09 29.61 -38.80
C VAL A 14 -28.01 28.14 -39.20
N ALA A 15 -27.07 27.85 -40.10
CA ALA A 15 -26.69 26.49 -40.45
C ALA A 15 -26.08 25.82 -39.18
N GLY A 16 -26.75 24.80 -38.70
CA GLY A 16 -26.24 23.99 -37.59
C GLY A 16 -25.01 23.21 -38.01
N ALA A 17 -23.88 23.54 -37.44
CA ALA A 17 -22.72 22.67 -37.47
C ALA A 17 -22.94 21.57 -36.40
N ASP A 18 -23.23 20.37 -36.86
CA ASP A 18 -23.23 19.16 -36.02
C ASP A 18 -21.78 18.91 -35.54
N THR A 19 -21.47 19.42 -34.37
CA THR A 19 -20.30 18.99 -33.64
C THR A 19 -20.59 17.63 -33.02
N ASN A 20 -20.28 16.57 -33.73
CA ASN A 20 -20.15 15.21 -33.20
C ASN A 20 -19.00 15.21 -32.19
N VAL A 21 -19.23 15.63 -30.96
CA VAL A 21 -18.37 15.34 -29.84
C VAL A 21 -18.54 13.87 -29.54
N ALA A 22 -17.66 13.05 -30.12
CA ALA A 22 -17.50 11.66 -29.72
C ALA A 22 -17.23 11.64 -28.22
N LYS A 23 -18.26 11.34 -27.43
CA LYS A 23 -18.07 10.97 -26.01
C LYS A 23 -17.18 9.74 -26.03
N SER A 24 -15.90 9.94 -25.72
CA SER A 24 -15.00 8.86 -25.34
C SER A 24 -15.66 8.17 -24.15
N ALA A 25 -16.26 7.02 -24.39
CA ALA A 25 -16.73 6.16 -23.33
C ALA A 25 -15.48 5.72 -22.56
N ALA A 26 -15.22 6.34 -21.42
CA ALA A 26 -14.23 5.82 -20.49
C ALA A 26 -14.67 4.39 -20.17
N SER A 27 -13.89 3.40 -20.62
CA SER A 27 -14.12 2.02 -20.28
C SER A 27 -14.15 1.90 -18.76
N ALA A 28 -15.14 1.20 -18.22
CA ALA A 28 -15.15 0.90 -16.79
C ALA A 28 -13.77 0.29 -16.42
N PRO A 29 -13.20 0.67 -15.28
CA PRO A 29 -11.90 0.12 -14.86
C PRO A 29 -12.01 -1.41 -14.87
N ALA A 30 -11.04 -2.06 -15.51
CA ALA A 30 -11.00 -3.51 -15.54
C ALA A 30 -10.93 -4.04 -14.11
N VAL A 31 -11.81 -4.98 -13.77
CA VAL A 31 -11.79 -5.61 -12.44
C VAL A 31 -10.42 -6.29 -12.27
N GLN A 32 -9.73 -5.97 -11.20
CA GLN A 32 -8.43 -6.58 -10.88
C GLN A 32 -8.58 -8.09 -10.73
N LYS A 33 -7.72 -8.85 -11.41
CA LYS A 33 -7.69 -10.31 -11.27
C LYS A 33 -7.18 -10.70 -9.88
N MET A 34 -7.76 -11.76 -9.31
CA MET A 34 -7.27 -12.38 -8.09
C MET A 34 -6.41 -13.60 -8.42
N ASP A 35 -5.45 -13.90 -7.54
CA ASP A 35 -4.69 -15.16 -7.57
C ASP A 35 -5.56 -16.26 -6.92
N GLU A 36 -6.29 -16.99 -7.74
CA GLU A 36 -7.22 -18.02 -7.27
C GLU A 36 -6.50 -19.17 -6.56
N VAL A 37 -5.26 -19.48 -6.96
CA VAL A 37 -4.46 -20.54 -6.34
C VAL A 37 -4.05 -20.11 -4.93
N TYR A 38 -3.56 -18.87 -4.79
CA TYR A 38 -3.19 -18.31 -3.49
C TYR A 38 -4.42 -18.18 -2.58
N GLY A 39 -5.53 -17.66 -3.09
CA GLY A 39 -6.79 -17.53 -2.35
C GLY A 39 -7.36 -18.88 -1.89
N ALA A 40 -7.23 -19.93 -2.70
CA ALA A 40 -7.59 -21.28 -2.28
C ALA A 40 -6.75 -21.77 -1.09
N LYS A 41 -5.45 -21.47 -1.08
CA LYS A 41 -4.55 -21.82 0.04
C LYS A 41 -4.83 -21.01 1.31
N ILE A 42 -5.18 -19.74 1.19
CA ILE A 42 -5.65 -18.95 2.35
C ILE A 42 -6.84 -19.66 3.01
N ARG A 43 -7.84 -20.07 2.22
CA ARG A 43 -9.02 -20.77 2.75
C ARG A 43 -8.68 -22.14 3.33
N GLU A 44 -7.78 -22.89 2.70
CA GLU A 44 -7.33 -24.21 3.19
C GLU A 44 -6.61 -24.13 4.53
N TYR A 45 -5.76 -23.10 4.71
CA TYR A 45 -4.93 -22.94 5.90
C TYR A 45 -5.62 -22.21 7.04
N THR A 46 -6.76 -21.56 6.77
CA THR A 46 -7.54 -20.86 7.80
C THR A 46 -8.29 -21.87 8.66
N THR A 47 -8.00 -21.89 9.94
CA THR A 47 -8.53 -22.88 10.89
C THR A 47 -10.02 -22.71 11.17
N GLU A 48 -10.52 -21.47 11.17
CA GLU A 48 -11.91 -21.17 11.48
C GLU A 48 -12.50 -20.20 10.46
N PRO A 49 -13.67 -20.47 9.87
CA PRO A 49 -14.26 -19.66 8.79
C PRO A 49 -14.47 -18.18 9.18
N PHE A 50 -14.68 -17.87 10.45
CA PHE A 50 -14.90 -16.48 10.88
C PHE A 50 -13.64 -15.61 10.85
N PHE A 51 -12.46 -16.18 10.64
CA PHE A 51 -11.24 -15.42 10.35
C PHE A 51 -11.16 -14.94 8.90
N LEU A 52 -11.94 -15.56 7.99
CA LEU A 52 -12.01 -15.15 6.60
C LEU A 52 -12.96 -13.96 6.44
N THR A 53 -12.40 -12.83 6.10
CA THR A 53 -13.16 -11.63 5.73
C THR A 53 -12.69 -11.16 4.36
N GLU A 54 -13.46 -10.30 3.70
CA GLU A 54 -13.10 -9.70 2.41
C GLU A 54 -11.74 -8.97 2.42
N LEU A 55 -11.22 -8.66 3.60
CA LEU A 55 -9.90 -8.02 3.76
C LEU A 55 -8.73 -9.02 3.71
N VAL A 56 -8.98 -10.32 3.89
CA VAL A 56 -7.91 -11.32 4.05
C VAL A 56 -8.15 -12.65 3.31
N ASP A 57 -9.26 -12.82 2.61
CA ASP A 57 -9.68 -14.09 1.99
C ASP A 57 -9.11 -14.30 0.57
N HIS A 58 -8.38 -13.34 0.04
CA HIS A 58 -7.84 -13.34 -1.31
C HIS A 58 -6.51 -12.60 -1.40
N LEU A 59 -5.82 -12.81 -2.53
CA LEU A 59 -4.64 -12.01 -2.91
C LEU A 59 -4.81 -11.53 -4.36
N PRO A 60 -4.54 -10.25 -4.66
CA PRO A 60 -4.61 -9.77 -6.04
C PRO A 60 -3.48 -10.39 -6.88
N ALA A 61 -3.78 -10.72 -8.14
CA ALA A 61 -2.77 -11.15 -9.10
C ALA A 61 -2.02 -9.95 -9.69
N SER A 62 -0.73 -10.15 -9.98
CA SER A 62 0.09 -9.18 -10.71
C SER A 62 1.05 -9.91 -11.64
N ASP A 63 1.18 -9.40 -12.87
CA ASP A 63 2.14 -9.93 -13.85
C ASP A 63 3.54 -9.32 -13.68
N THR A 64 3.68 -8.26 -12.90
CA THR A 64 4.92 -7.48 -12.77
C THR A 64 5.51 -7.47 -11.36
N VAL A 65 4.67 -7.66 -10.34
CA VAL A 65 5.08 -7.66 -8.94
C VAL A 65 4.90 -9.06 -8.37
N PRO A 66 5.96 -9.73 -7.90
CA PRO A 66 5.86 -11.11 -7.41
C PRO A 66 5.13 -11.15 -6.06
N SER A 67 4.17 -12.07 -5.93
CA SER A 67 3.58 -12.44 -4.64
C SER A 67 4.59 -13.19 -3.76
N PRO A 68 4.37 -13.30 -2.43
CA PRO A 68 5.31 -13.95 -1.53
C PRO A 68 5.71 -15.35 -1.98
N ASP A 69 4.75 -16.19 -2.37
CA ASP A 69 4.98 -17.58 -2.80
C ASP A 69 5.92 -17.68 -4.00
N LYS A 70 5.91 -16.73 -4.93
CA LYS A 70 6.79 -16.70 -6.11
C LYS A 70 8.26 -16.51 -5.75
N VAL A 71 8.52 -15.92 -4.59
CA VAL A 71 9.88 -15.64 -4.12
C VAL A 71 10.34 -16.67 -3.09
N ILE A 72 9.50 -16.99 -2.09
CA ILE A 72 9.88 -17.90 -1.01
C ILE A 72 9.58 -19.37 -1.31
N GLY A 73 8.74 -19.65 -2.33
CA GLY A 73 8.44 -20.99 -2.81
C GLY A 73 7.25 -21.68 -2.14
N TYR A 74 6.53 -21.00 -1.26
CA TYR A 74 5.30 -21.48 -0.62
C TYR A 74 4.41 -20.30 -0.20
N VAL A 75 3.13 -20.55 -0.04
CA VAL A 75 2.18 -19.56 0.46
C VAL A 75 2.43 -19.30 1.94
N VAL A 76 2.47 -18.03 2.35
CA VAL A 76 2.65 -17.69 3.77
C VAL A 76 1.53 -18.29 4.61
N GLY A 77 1.82 -18.68 5.84
CA GLY A 77 0.87 -19.41 6.68
C GLY A 77 0.77 -20.91 6.36
N THR A 78 1.60 -21.46 5.45
CA THR A 78 1.68 -22.90 5.21
C THR A 78 1.94 -23.64 6.52
N PRO A 79 1.11 -24.64 6.89
CA PRO A 79 1.32 -25.42 8.11
C PRO A 79 2.73 -25.97 8.23
N ASP A 80 3.24 -26.04 9.45
CA ASP A 80 4.58 -26.55 9.81
C ASP A 80 5.75 -25.79 9.14
N LYS A 81 5.53 -24.53 8.73
CA LYS A 81 6.58 -23.67 8.18
C LYS A 81 6.61 -22.32 8.89
N LEU A 82 7.81 -21.87 9.21
CA LEU A 82 8.09 -20.50 9.61
C LEU A 82 9.14 -19.91 8.67
N THR A 83 8.85 -18.71 8.15
CA THR A 83 9.75 -18.05 7.21
C THR A 83 10.91 -17.39 7.95
N TYR A 84 12.15 -17.75 7.61
CA TYR A 84 13.33 -17.10 8.19
C TYR A 84 13.41 -15.62 7.84
N THR A 85 13.95 -14.80 8.74
CA THR A 85 14.17 -13.36 8.53
C THR A 85 14.86 -13.07 7.19
N LYS A 86 15.88 -13.87 6.82
CA LYS A 86 16.60 -13.72 5.54
C LYS A 86 15.67 -13.86 4.33
N ASP A 87 14.67 -14.75 4.39
CA ASP A 87 13.72 -15.00 3.30
C ASP A 87 12.62 -13.94 3.26
N ILE A 88 12.15 -13.48 4.42
CA ILE A 88 11.26 -12.31 4.54
C ILE A 88 11.93 -11.09 3.90
N TYR A 89 13.19 -10.81 4.26
CA TYR A 89 13.93 -9.67 3.73
C TYR A 89 14.24 -9.82 2.24
N ARG A 90 14.54 -11.04 1.77
CA ARG A 90 14.71 -11.33 0.34
C ARG A 90 13.43 -11.01 -0.42
N TYR A 91 12.27 -11.45 0.08
CA TYR A 91 10.98 -11.14 -0.53
C TYR A 91 10.72 -9.64 -0.59
N LEU A 92 10.87 -8.92 0.51
CA LEU A 92 10.61 -7.48 0.57
C LEU A 92 11.54 -6.69 -0.37
N ARG A 93 12.79 -7.11 -0.52
CA ARG A 93 13.71 -6.50 -1.50
C ARG A 93 13.30 -6.76 -2.95
N GLU A 94 12.74 -7.92 -3.27
CA GLU A 94 12.17 -8.18 -4.60
C GLU A 94 10.90 -7.33 -4.83
N LEU A 95 10.09 -7.15 -3.79
CA LEU A 95 8.93 -6.25 -3.85
C LEU A 95 9.36 -4.79 -4.13
N GLU A 96 10.37 -4.28 -3.44
CA GLU A 96 10.93 -2.94 -3.69
C GLU A 96 11.44 -2.78 -5.13
N LYS A 97 12.14 -3.77 -5.65
CA LYS A 97 12.63 -3.74 -7.04
C LYS A 97 11.51 -3.70 -8.06
N ALA A 98 10.40 -4.40 -7.78
CA ALA A 98 9.27 -4.54 -8.69
C ALA A 98 8.26 -3.39 -8.60
N SER A 99 8.26 -2.60 -7.51
CA SER A 99 7.24 -1.56 -7.29
C SER A 99 7.84 -0.25 -6.79
N LYS A 100 7.56 0.84 -7.50
CA LYS A 100 7.92 2.21 -7.09
C LYS A 100 7.10 2.72 -5.89
N ARG A 101 6.10 1.97 -5.45
CA ARG A 101 5.29 2.25 -4.26
C ARG A 101 5.95 1.79 -2.97
N VAL A 102 7.12 1.14 -3.06
CA VAL A 102 7.81 0.51 -1.93
C VAL A 102 9.23 1.07 -1.81
N LYS A 103 9.64 1.37 -0.58
CA LYS A 103 11.01 1.80 -0.26
C LYS A 103 11.47 1.16 1.04
N ILE A 104 12.68 0.61 1.06
CA ILE A 104 13.25 -0.09 2.21
C ILE A 104 14.41 0.69 2.80
N PHE A 105 14.45 0.74 4.13
CA PHE A 105 15.53 1.32 4.91
C PHE A 105 16.02 0.34 5.96
N SER A 106 17.32 0.36 6.25
CA SER A 106 17.85 -0.22 7.49
C SER A 106 17.78 0.85 8.58
N ILE A 107 17.22 0.49 9.73
CA ILE A 107 17.12 1.37 10.91
C ILE A 107 18.15 1.02 11.98
N GLY A 108 19.03 0.08 11.69
CA GLY A 108 20.10 -0.34 12.57
C GLY A 108 20.38 -1.83 12.47
N LYS A 109 21.20 -2.28 13.41
CA LYS A 109 21.58 -3.69 13.56
C LYS A 109 21.23 -4.18 14.96
N SER A 110 20.89 -5.46 15.03
CA SER A 110 20.72 -6.19 16.28
C SER A 110 22.06 -6.47 16.96
N GLU A 111 22.04 -7.04 18.16
CA GLU A 111 23.25 -7.48 18.89
C GLU A 111 24.04 -8.53 18.10
N GLU A 112 23.40 -9.43 17.37
CA GLU A 112 24.05 -10.41 16.50
C GLU A 112 24.44 -9.84 15.11
N GLY A 113 24.28 -8.52 14.89
CA GLY A 113 24.67 -7.83 13.67
C GLY A 113 23.70 -7.94 12.49
N ARG A 114 22.48 -8.46 12.71
CA ARG A 114 21.44 -8.53 11.67
C ARG A 114 20.80 -7.15 11.45
N ASP A 115 20.47 -6.86 10.20
CA ASP A 115 19.74 -5.62 9.89
C ASP A 115 18.31 -5.67 10.45
N THR A 116 17.85 -4.54 10.99
CA THR A 116 16.44 -4.29 11.24
C THR A 116 15.91 -3.38 10.13
N LEU A 117 14.89 -3.84 9.41
CA LEU A 117 14.37 -3.14 8.24
C LEU A 117 13.04 -2.44 8.52
N ILE A 118 12.86 -1.30 7.89
CA ILE A 118 11.56 -0.64 7.69
C ILE A 118 11.24 -0.61 6.19
N VAL A 119 10.01 -0.95 5.85
CA VAL A 119 9.43 -0.86 4.52
C VAL A 119 8.40 0.26 4.53
N ALA A 120 8.62 1.32 3.74
CA ALA A 120 7.64 2.38 3.52
C ALA A 120 6.83 2.08 2.27
N ILE A 121 5.50 2.13 2.36
CA ILE A 121 4.58 1.86 1.25
C ILE A 121 3.56 2.98 1.15
N SER A 122 3.41 3.54 -0.06
CA SER A 122 2.46 4.61 -0.38
C SER A 122 2.32 4.73 -1.91
N ASP A 123 1.55 5.69 -2.41
CA ASP A 123 1.57 6.01 -3.83
C ASP A 123 2.97 6.48 -4.28
N GLU A 124 3.30 6.24 -5.55
CA GLU A 124 4.63 6.54 -6.12
C GLU A 124 5.05 8.00 -5.89
N ALA A 125 4.10 8.93 -6.05
CA ALA A 125 4.34 10.35 -5.81
C ALA A 125 4.69 10.65 -4.34
N ASN A 126 4.09 9.93 -3.39
CA ASN A 126 4.39 10.06 -1.97
C ASN A 126 5.74 9.46 -1.62
N ILE A 127 6.05 8.27 -2.15
CA ILE A 127 7.37 7.63 -1.96
C ILE A 127 8.50 8.50 -2.53
N ALA A 128 8.29 9.15 -3.68
CA ALA A 128 9.26 10.08 -4.25
C ALA A 128 9.52 11.32 -3.37
N ARG A 129 8.59 11.66 -2.47
CA ARG A 129 8.66 12.79 -1.53
C ARG A 129 8.83 12.37 -0.08
N LEU A 130 9.26 11.16 0.19
CA LEU A 130 9.30 10.59 1.54
C LEU A 130 10.15 11.42 2.52
N ASP A 131 11.29 11.96 2.07
CA ASP A 131 12.13 12.84 2.89
C ASP A 131 11.40 14.11 3.31
N HIS A 132 10.59 14.70 2.43
CA HIS A 132 9.78 15.86 2.73
C HIS A 132 8.76 15.57 3.85
N TYR A 133 8.05 14.45 3.80
CA TYR A 133 7.11 14.06 4.86
C TYR A 133 7.81 13.72 6.17
N ARG A 134 9.01 13.15 6.10
CA ARG A 134 9.87 12.93 7.27
C ARG A 134 10.27 14.26 7.95
N GLU A 135 10.64 15.26 7.16
CA GLU A 135 10.97 16.59 7.68
C GLU A 135 9.77 17.29 8.33
N ILE A 136 8.58 17.19 7.70
CA ILE A 136 7.33 17.69 8.29
C ILE A 136 7.09 17.04 9.65
N THR A 137 7.18 15.71 9.71
CA THR A 137 6.97 14.97 10.96
C THR A 137 7.98 15.35 12.03
N ALA A 138 9.26 15.52 11.67
CA ALA A 138 10.30 15.95 12.60
C ALA A 138 10.03 17.35 13.16
N LYS A 139 9.58 18.30 12.32
CA LYS A 139 9.19 19.63 12.76
C LYS A 139 7.98 19.61 13.69
N LEU A 140 6.96 18.84 13.36
CA LEU A 140 5.75 18.70 14.17
C LEU A 140 6.02 18.02 15.53
N ALA A 141 7.05 17.18 15.62
CA ALA A 141 7.41 16.50 16.86
C ALA A 141 8.06 17.44 17.89
N ASP A 142 8.57 18.61 17.49
CA ASP A 142 9.22 19.52 18.43
C ASP A 142 8.53 20.91 18.46
N PRO A 143 7.58 21.12 19.40
CA PRO A 143 6.87 22.38 19.53
C PRO A 143 7.75 23.54 20.01
N ARG A 144 8.98 23.29 20.44
CA ARG A 144 9.93 24.33 20.86
C ARG A 144 10.50 25.08 19.65
N VAL A 145 10.59 24.41 18.50
CA VAL A 145 11.15 24.97 17.26
C VAL A 145 10.09 25.27 16.20
N THR A 146 8.88 24.73 16.35
CA THR A 146 7.80 24.91 15.38
C THR A 146 6.64 25.70 15.97
N PRO A 147 6.51 27.00 15.64
CA PRO A 147 5.39 27.83 16.10
C PRO A 147 4.03 27.29 15.65
N LYS A 148 2.98 27.51 16.45
CA LYS A 148 1.61 27.01 16.19
C LYS A 148 1.10 27.34 14.78
N ALA A 149 1.38 28.54 14.26
CA ALA A 149 0.95 28.96 12.92
C ALA A 149 1.67 28.18 11.79
N GLU A 150 2.92 27.80 12.00
CA GLU A 150 3.68 26.96 11.10
C GLU A 150 3.21 25.51 11.20
N ALA A 151 3.01 24.99 12.42
CA ALA A 151 2.49 23.65 12.64
C ALA A 151 1.16 23.41 11.93
N ALA A 152 0.23 24.38 11.94
CA ALA A 152 -1.04 24.26 11.21
C ALA A 152 -0.84 24.03 9.70
N LYS A 153 0.08 24.77 9.08
CA LYS A 153 0.41 24.59 7.65
C LYS A 153 1.06 23.22 7.37
N LEU A 154 1.95 22.79 8.26
CA LEU A 154 2.61 21.49 8.12
C LEU A 154 1.64 20.32 8.29
N ILE A 155 0.61 20.45 9.12
CA ILE A 155 -0.47 19.46 9.27
C ILE A 155 -1.27 19.34 7.97
N ASP A 156 -1.61 20.47 7.34
CA ASP A 156 -2.36 20.47 6.08
C ASP A 156 -1.55 19.91 4.90
N GLU A 157 -0.23 20.05 4.93
CA GLU A 157 0.70 19.58 3.89
C GLU A 157 1.16 18.14 4.12
N GLY A 158 1.18 17.68 5.36
CA GLY A 158 1.73 16.40 5.79
C GLY A 158 0.84 15.21 5.45
N LEU A 159 1.42 14.03 5.51
CA LEU A 159 0.69 12.76 5.50
C LEU A 159 0.93 12.02 6.80
N PRO A 160 -0.09 11.34 7.35
CA PRO A 160 0.09 10.50 8.52
C PRO A 160 0.94 9.28 8.19
N PHE A 161 1.78 8.89 9.14
CA PHE A 161 2.49 7.62 9.12
C PHE A 161 1.75 6.61 9.97
N TYR A 162 1.44 5.44 9.39
CA TYR A 162 0.92 4.30 10.12
C TYR A 162 2.00 3.22 10.19
N TRP A 163 2.42 2.84 11.40
CA TRP A 163 3.52 1.90 11.59
C TRP A 163 3.03 0.57 12.14
N ALA A 164 3.17 -0.49 11.34
CA ALA A 164 2.90 -1.87 11.73
C ALA A 164 4.22 -2.59 12.04
N THR A 165 4.30 -3.23 13.20
CA THR A 165 5.48 -3.99 13.63
C THR A 165 5.10 -5.44 13.89
N GLY A 166 5.93 -6.38 13.41
CA GLY A 166 5.78 -7.81 13.65
C GLY A 166 6.88 -8.37 14.54
N ALA A 167 6.62 -9.52 15.15
CA ALA A 167 7.55 -10.25 16.01
C ALA A 167 8.27 -9.35 17.03
N ILE A 168 7.51 -8.59 17.80
CA ILE A 168 8.03 -7.86 18.98
C ILE A 168 8.57 -8.85 19.98
N HIS A 169 7.87 -9.98 20.17
CA HIS A 169 8.36 -11.13 20.92
C HIS A 169 8.58 -12.30 19.93
N SER A 170 9.69 -12.99 20.07
CA SER A 170 10.10 -14.06 19.16
C SER A 170 9.06 -15.18 18.94
N PRO A 171 8.25 -15.59 19.94
CA PRO A 171 7.21 -16.61 19.76
C PRO A 171 5.96 -16.15 18.99
N GLU A 172 5.81 -14.86 18.68
CA GLU A 172 4.66 -14.32 17.93
C GLU A 172 4.80 -14.57 16.43
N THR A 173 4.57 -15.82 16.01
CA THR A 173 4.99 -16.34 14.71
C THR A 173 4.15 -15.89 13.52
N GLY A 174 2.91 -15.48 13.69
CA GLY A 174 2.01 -15.13 12.58
C GLY A 174 2.30 -13.77 11.93
N SER A 175 2.76 -12.80 12.71
CA SER A 175 2.86 -11.41 12.24
C SER A 175 3.90 -11.17 11.15
N PRO A 176 5.11 -11.76 11.13
CA PRO A 176 6.06 -11.54 10.04
C PRO A 176 5.55 -12.02 8.67
N GLU A 177 4.85 -13.14 8.65
CA GLU A 177 4.29 -13.69 7.42
C GLU A 177 3.08 -12.88 6.94
N MET A 178 2.16 -12.52 7.84
CA MET A 178 1.06 -11.61 7.54
C MET A 178 1.55 -10.28 6.96
N LEU A 179 2.63 -9.72 7.48
CA LEU A 179 3.19 -8.46 7.01
C LEU A 179 3.81 -8.54 5.60
N MET A 180 4.24 -9.71 5.14
CA MET A 180 4.63 -9.91 3.74
C MET A 180 3.41 -9.79 2.80
N GLU A 181 2.27 -10.43 3.15
CA GLU A 181 1.03 -10.31 2.37
C GLU A 181 0.50 -8.88 2.39
N LEU A 182 0.48 -8.24 3.56
CA LEU A 182 0.04 -6.85 3.69
C LEU A 182 0.89 -5.92 2.81
N ALA A 183 2.21 -6.09 2.81
CA ALA A 183 3.11 -5.30 1.97
C ALA A 183 2.80 -5.48 0.48
N TYR A 184 2.56 -6.72 0.03
CA TYR A 184 2.16 -7.01 -1.33
C TYR A 184 0.82 -6.36 -1.68
N ARG A 185 -0.21 -6.55 -0.86
CA ARG A 185 -1.54 -5.97 -1.09
C ARG A 185 -1.49 -4.45 -1.18
N LEU A 186 -0.80 -3.81 -0.25
CA LEU A 186 -0.60 -2.36 -0.28
C LEU A 186 0.11 -1.89 -1.55
N ALA A 187 1.04 -2.66 -2.09
CA ALA A 187 1.74 -2.31 -3.32
C ALA A 187 0.92 -2.55 -4.59
N VAL A 188 0.06 -3.58 -4.62
CA VAL A 188 -0.53 -4.13 -5.84
C VAL A 188 -2.04 -3.91 -5.93
N GLU A 189 -2.78 -4.01 -4.83
CA GLU A 189 -4.24 -4.04 -4.84
C GLU A 189 -4.84 -2.69 -5.25
N ASP A 190 -5.85 -2.74 -6.14
CA ASP A 190 -6.53 -1.56 -6.67
C ASP A 190 -7.96 -1.37 -6.11
N SER A 191 -8.28 -2.01 -4.97
CA SER A 191 -9.53 -1.73 -4.26
C SER A 191 -9.57 -0.26 -3.79
N PRO A 192 -10.77 0.35 -3.72
CA PRO A 192 -10.91 1.74 -3.25
C PRO A 192 -10.28 1.99 -1.88
N VAL A 193 -10.34 1.00 -0.97
CA VAL A 193 -9.75 1.09 0.37
C VAL A 193 -8.24 1.20 0.30
N ILE A 194 -7.58 0.30 -0.45
CA ILE A 194 -6.12 0.30 -0.58
C ILE A 194 -5.62 1.54 -1.34
N GLN A 195 -6.33 1.95 -2.39
CA GLN A 195 -6.00 3.20 -3.09
C GLN A 195 -6.09 4.40 -2.15
N ASN A 196 -7.14 4.48 -1.32
CA ASN A 196 -7.29 5.56 -0.34
C ASN A 196 -6.18 5.56 0.70
N ILE A 197 -5.78 4.39 1.21
CA ILE A 197 -4.66 4.25 2.14
C ILE A 197 -3.37 4.77 1.48
N ARG A 198 -3.01 4.29 0.29
CA ARG A 198 -1.80 4.72 -0.43
C ARG A 198 -1.78 6.23 -0.69
N LYS A 199 -2.92 6.79 -1.10
CA LYS A 199 -3.01 8.21 -1.45
C LYS A 199 -2.83 9.13 -0.25
N ASN A 200 -3.37 8.74 0.91
CA ASN A 200 -3.54 9.63 2.05
C ASN A 200 -2.69 9.25 3.27
N SER A 201 -1.82 8.26 3.17
CA SER A 201 -0.94 7.87 4.25
C SER A 201 0.35 7.23 3.74
N ILE A 202 1.33 7.14 4.62
CA ILE A 202 2.55 6.34 4.43
C ILE A 202 2.50 5.20 5.43
N VAL A 203 2.41 3.97 4.93
CA VAL A 203 2.45 2.78 5.78
C VAL A 203 3.90 2.37 5.96
N LEU A 204 4.34 2.26 7.22
CA LEU A 204 5.64 1.73 7.61
C LEU A 204 5.45 0.30 8.13
N ILE A 205 6.27 -0.63 7.67
CA ILE A 205 6.25 -2.02 8.12
C ILE A 205 7.64 -2.39 8.63
N THR A 206 7.74 -2.79 9.90
CA THR A 206 8.89 -3.51 10.43
C THR A 206 8.49 -4.98 10.54
N PRO A 207 8.89 -5.84 9.59
CA PRO A 207 8.36 -7.20 9.51
C PRO A 207 8.80 -8.08 10.67
N VAL A 208 10.02 -7.85 11.18
CA VAL A 208 10.58 -8.55 12.34
C VAL A 208 11.29 -7.53 13.22
N SER A 209 10.74 -7.25 14.39
CA SER A 209 11.33 -6.29 15.34
C SER A 209 12.44 -6.94 16.16
N GLU A 210 12.23 -8.16 16.64
CA GLU A 210 13.19 -8.94 17.39
C GLU A 210 13.84 -9.99 16.48
N VAL A 211 14.82 -9.53 15.65
CA VAL A 211 15.42 -10.34 14.57
C VAL A 211 16.30 -11.49 15.06
N ASP A 212 16.89 -11.38 16.23
CA ASP A 212 17.79 -12.39 16.78
C ASP A 212 17.01 -13.57 17.37
N GLY A 213 16.04 -13.30 18.24
CA GLY A 213 15.18 -14.31 18.81
C GLY A 213 14.27 -14.97 17.78
N TRP A 214 13.76 -14.23 16.79
CA TRP A 214 13.03 -14.82 15.67
C TRP A 214 13.90 -15.84 14.91
N GLY A 215 15.17 -15.53 14.68
CA GLY A 215 16.13 -16.43 14.07
C GLY A 215 16.34 -17.72 14.89
N ALA A 216 16.29 -17.64 16.21
CA ALA A 216 16.36 -18.81 17.09
C ALA A 216 15.07 -19.64 17.03
N VAL A 217 13.89 -19.01 17.17
CA VAL A 217 12.58 -19.71 17.12
C VAL A 217 12.39 -20.41 15.79
N SER A 218 12.70 -19.77 14.66
CA SER A 218 12.56 -20.37 13.33
C SER A 218 13.39 -21.65 13.15
N LYS A 219 14.50 -21.79 13.86
CA LYS A 219 15.34 -23.03 13.83
C LYS A 219 14.74 -24.18 14.62
N PHE A 220 13.92 -23.89 15.65
CA PHE A 220 13.32 -24.94 16.49
C PHE A 220 12.06 -25.55 15.90
N VAL A 221 11.38 -24.84 14.98
CA VAL A 221 10.11 -25.26 14.40
C VAL A 221 10.27 -26.00 13.07
N GLN A 222 11.44 -25.94 12.47
CA GLN A 222 11.81 -26.69 11.24
C GLN A 222 12.67 -27.90 11.56
#